data_0d1e3459213ffbd3ec008f5a48d58467
#
_entry.id   0d1e3459213ffbd3ec008f5a48d58467
#
_cell.length_a   1.000
_cell.length_b   1.000
_cell.length_c   1.000
_cell.angle_alpha   90.00
_cell.angle_beta   90.00
_cell.angle_gamma   90.00
#
_symmetry.space_group_name_H-M   'P 1'
#
loop_
_entity.id
_entity.type
_entity.pdbx_description
1 polymer ?
#
loop_
_entity_poly.entity_id
_entity_poly.type
_entity_poly.pdbx_seq_one_letter_code
_entity_poly.pdbx_strand_id
1 'polypeptide(L)'
;MTSLKKNIFWNSVRVGSNLVFPLVTFPYVSRVLGPDTIGLFNYVTAIAAYFTLFASLGFPIYGVREIANVKDKLEEFGNIVNSIFTANVIATFIVYLAYSVVALLISGEYLLLYFIIGLSV
;
A
#
# COMPACT_ATOMS: atom_id res chain seq x y z
N MET A 1 -14.53 -32.85 -0.45
CA MET A 1 -14.80 -32.20 -1.74
C MET A 1 -15.69 -30.96 -1.64
N THR A 2 -16.56 -30.83 -0.67
CA THR A 2 -17.44 -29.66 -0.44
C THR A 2 -16.68 -28.37 -0.06
N SER A 3 -15.59 -28.47 0.69
CA SER A 3 -14.78 -27.33 1.11
C SER A 3 -14.10 -26.62 -0.07
N LEU A 4 -13.60 -27.37 -1.04
CA LEU A 4 -12.90 -26.81 -2.20
C LEU A 4 -13.84 -26.00 -3.11
N LYS A 5 -15.03 -26.52 -3.38
CA LYS A 5 -16.07 -25.83 -4.16
C LYS A 5 -16.52 -24.54 -3.47
N LYS A 6 -16.69 -24.57 -2.15
CA LYS A 6 -17.04 -23.42 -1.34
C LYS A 6 -15.95 -22.33 -1.40
N ASN A 7 -14.69 -22.73 -1.28
CA ASN A 7 -13.56 -21.79 -1.37
C ASN A 7 -13.43 -21.16 -2.77
N ILE A 8 -13.60 -21.96 -3.83
CA ILE A 8 -13.60 -21.44 -5.21
C ILE A 8 -14.73 -20.44 -5.39
N PHE A 9 -15.95 -20.76 -4.95
CA PHE A 9 -17.09 -19.87 -5.05
C PHE A 9 -16.85 -18.53 -4.35
N TRP A 10 -16.42 -18.55 -3.09
CA TRP A 10 -16.13 -17.34 -2.34
C TRP A 10 -14.99 -16.52 -2.92
N ASN A 11 -13.98 -17.19 -3.44
CA ASN A 11 -12.88 -16.48 -4.12
C ASN A 11 -13.36 -15.83 -5.44
N SER A 12 -14.21 -16.51 -6.18
CA SER A 12 -14.82 -15.94 -7.40
C SER A 12 -15.72 -14.74 -7.10
N VAL A 13 -16.52 -14.81 -6.04
CA VAL A 13 -17.34 -13.67 -5.58
C VAL A 13 -16.46 -12.50 -5.18
N ARG A 14 -15.38 -12.75 -4.42
CA ARG A 14 -14.42 -11.72 -4.01
C ARG A 14 -13.76 -11.05 -5.21
N VAL A 15 -13.27 -11.84 -6.17
CA VAL A 15 -12.64 -11.30 -7.39
C VAL A 15 -13.64 -10.54 -8.23
N GLY A 16 -14.86 -11.09 -8.42
CA GLY A 16 -15.94 -10.43 -9.13
C GLY A 16 -16.33 -9.09 -8.50
N SER A 17 -16.47 -9.05 -7.19
CA SER A 17 -16.80 -7.81 -6.46
C SER A 17 -15.70 -6.75 -6.63
N ASN A 18 -14.43 -7.15 -6.61
CA ASN A 18 -13.31 -6.23 -6.82
C ASN A 18 -13.27 -5.62 -8.23
N LEU A 19 -13.86 -6.28 -9.21
CA LEU A 19 -13.97 -5.77 -10.58
C LEU A 19 -15.25 -4.92 -10.77
N VAL A 20 -16.37 -5.41 -10.28
CA VAL A 20 -17.68 -4.76 -10.48
C VAL A 20 -17.78 -3.46 -9.67
N PHE A 21 -17.27 -3.45 -8.45
CA PHE A 21 -17.36 -2.28 -7.59
C PHE A 21 -16.71 -1.02 -8.20
N PRO A 22 -15.44 -1.04 -8.66
CA PRO A 22 -14.83 0.11 -9.31
C PRO A 22 -15.54 0.48 -10.63
N LEU A 23 -16.02 -0.51 -11.38
CA LEU A 23 -16.68 -0.30 -12.67
C LEU A 23 -17.99 0.50 -12.53
N VAL A 24 -18.71 0.30 -11.44
CA VAL A 24 -19.95 1.04 -11.13
C VAL A 24 -19.63 2.36 -10.43
N THR A 25 -18.68 2.34 -9.49
CA THR A 25 -18.37 3.52 -8.67
C THR A 25 -17.64 4.60 -9.46
N PHE A 26 -16.72 4.22 -10.34
CA PHE A 26 -15.88 5.17 -11.06
C PHE A 26 -16.70 6.13 -11.97
N PRO A 27 -17.65 5.70 -12.79
CA PRO A 27 -18.48 6.61 -13.58
C PRO A 27 -19.32 7.56 -12.73
N TYR A 28 -19.82 7.09 -11.59
CA TYR A 28 -20.58 7.94 -10.66
C TYR A 28 -19.68 9.01 -10.04
N VAL A 29 -18.53 8.60 -9.49
CA VAL A 29 -17.55 9.50 -8.88
C VAL A 29 -17.05 10.53 -9.89
N SER A 30 -16.76 10.10 -11.14
CA SER A 30 -16.30 10.99 -12.21
C SER A 30 -17.30 12.09 -12.56
N ARG A 31 -18.60 11.78 -12.50
CA ARG A 31 -19.65 12.76 -12.77
C ARG A 31 -19.85 13.75 -11.64
N VAL A 32 -19.68 13.30 -10.39
CA VAL A 32 -19.89 14.13 -9.20
C VAL A 32 -18.70 15.04 -8.91
N LEU A 33 -17.46 14.51 -8.97
CA LEU A 33 -16.25 15.25 -8.63
C LEU A 33 -15.66 16.05 -9.81
N GLY A 34 -16.02 15.69 -11.03
CA GLY A 34 -15.43 16.30 -12.22
C GLY A 34 -14.03 15.80 -12.56
N PRO A 35 -13.57 16.04 -13.80
CA PRO A 35 -12.29 15.53 -14.30
C PRO A 35 -11.10 16.12 -13.58
N ASP A 36 -11.16 17.38 -13.19
CA ASP A 36 -10.03 18.09 -12.55
C ASP A 36 -9.71 17.50 -11.17
N THR A 37 -10.74 17.24 -10.36
CA THR A 37 -10.57 16.66 -9.03
C THR A 37 -10.05 15.22 -9.11
N ILE A 38 -10.52 14.44 -10.08
CA ILE A 38 -10.03 13.08 -10.32
C ILE A 38 -8.58 13.12 -10.80
N GLY A 39 -8.25 14.05 -11.69
CA GLY A 39 -6.88 14.27 -12.15
C GLY A 39 -5.93 14.57 -11.01
N LEU A 40 -6.31 15.48 -10.12
CA LEU A 40 -5.55 15.83 -8.92
C LEU A 40 -5.37 14.61 -7.99
N PHE A 41 -6.45 13.88 -7.71
CA PHE A 41 -6.40 12.68 -6.87
C PHE A 41 -5.45 11.63 -7.45
N ASN A 42 -5.56 11.34 -8.75
CA ASN A 42 -4.68 10.39 -9.42
C ASN A 42 -3.21 10.85 -9.42
N TYR A 43 -2.96 12.15 -9.59
CA TYR A 43 -1.61 12.72 -9.54
C TYR A 43 -0.98 12.52 -8.16
N VAL A 44 -1.70 12.86 -7.08
CA VAL A 44 -1.21 12.70 -5.70
C VAL A 44 -1.00 11.21 -5.37
N THR A 45 -1.94 10.36 -5.79
CA THR A 45 -1.83 8.91 -5.59
C THR A 45 -0.65 8.31 -6.35
N ALA A 46 -0.36 8.78 -7.56
CA ALA A 46 0.80 8.34 -8.33
C ALA A 46 2.12 8.72 -7.63
N ILE A 47 2.23 9.92 -7.09
CA ILE A 47 3.39 10.33 -6.30
C ILE A 47 3.53 9.42 -5.08
N ALA A 48 2.47 9.23 -4.30
CA ALA A 48 2.49 8.35 -3.13
C ALA A 48 2.90 6.91 -3.49
N ALA A 49 2.43 6.38 -4.63
CA ALA A 49 2.79 5.05 -5.11
C ALA A 49 4.30 4.90 -5.37
N TYR A 50 4.98 5.91 -5.91
CA TYR A 50 6.43 5.87 -6.04
C TYR A 50 7.13 5.79 -4.68
N PHE A 51 6.70 6.58 -3.71
CA PHE A 51 7.27 6.53 -2.36
C PHE A 51 7.00 5.20 -1.66
N THR A 52 5.79 4.63 -1.82
CA THR A 52 5.45 3.30 -1.31
C THR A 52 6.35 2.22 -1.91
N LEU A 53 6.68 2.34 -3.19
CA LEU A 53 7.58 1.43 -3.88
C LEU A 53 8.99 1.47 -3.28
N PHE A 54 9.50 2.67 -2.97
CA PHE A 54 10.77 2.85 -2.26
C PHE A 54 10.71 2.35 -0.82
N ALA A 55 9.62 2.58 -0.09
CA ALA A 55 9.44 2.09 1.27
C ALA A 55 9.43 0.56 1.34
N SER A 56 8.84 -0.09 0.33
CA SER A 56 8.73 -1.56 0.27
C SER A 56 9.95 -2.27 -0.30
N LEU A 57 11.02 -1.58 -0.71
CA LEU A 57 12.24 -2.05 -1.41
C LEU A 57 12.75 -3.44 -0.94
N GLY A 58 12.08 -4.49 -1.38
CA GLY A 58 12.52 -5.86 -1.14
C GLY A 58 12.27 -6.41 0.27
N PHE A 59 11.83 -5.60 1.24
CA PHE A 59 11.55 -6.06 2.61
C PHE A 59 10.60 -7.25 2.68
N PRO A 60 9.46 -7.30 1.94
CA PRO A 60 8.58 -8.46 1.99
C PRO A 60 9.24 -9.74 1.49
N ILE A 61 10.02 -9.65 0.42
CA ILE A 61 10.68 -10.81 -0.19
C ILE A 61 11.86 -11.27 0.67
N TYR A 62 12.67 -10.33 1.16
CA TYR A 62 13.79 -10.61 2.05
C TYR A 62 13.30 -11.18 3.38
N GLY A 63 12.27 -10.58 3.99
CA GLY A 63 11.70 -11.03 5.24
C GLY A 63 11.16 -12.46 5.19
N VAL A 64 10.40 -12.79 4.15
CA VAL A 64 9.88 -14.16 3.96
C VAL A 64 11.01 -15.17 3.81
N ARG A 65 12.05 -14.82 3.05
CA ARG A 65 13.20 -15.69 2.81
C ARG A 65 14.01 -15.93 4.08
N GLU A 66 14.30 -14.86 4.84
CA GLU A 66 15.10 -14.95 6.05
C GLU A 66 14.36 -15.68 7.17
N ILE A 67 13.09 -15.40 7.34
CA ILE A 67 12.22 -16.11 8.29
C ILE A 67 12.12 -17.60 7.95
N ALA A 68 12.06 -17.96 6.67
CA ALA A 68 12.01 -19.35 6.23
C ALA A 68 13.32 -20.12 6.57
N ASN A 69 14.47 -19.42 6.52
CA ASN A 69 15.78 -20.03 6.82
C ASN A 69 16.00 -20.32 8.32
N VAL A 70 15.32 -19.58 9.20
CA VAL A 70 15.54 -19.66 10.67
C VAL A 70 14.36 -20.29 11.40
N LYS A 71 13.43 -20.89 10.67
CA LYS A 71 12.17 -21.46 11.19
C LYS A 71 12.37 -22.47 12.34
N ASP A 72 13.49 -23.18 12.35
CA ASP A 72 13.80 -24.22 13.33
C ASP A 72 14.63 -23.74 14.54
N LYS A 73 14.98 -22.43 14.58
CA LYS A 73 15.83 -21.83 15.62
C LYS A 73 15.11 -20.69 16.32
N LEU A 74 14.34 -21.00 17.36
CA LEU A 74 13.48 -20.05 18.06
C LEU A 74 14.16 -18.78 18.59
N GLU A 75 15.40 -18.84 19.06
CA GLU A 75 16.11 -17.66 19.56
C GLU A 75 16.60 -16.74 18.43
N GLU A 76 17.12 -17.30 17.33
CA GLU A 76 17.51 -16.52 16.15
C GLU A 76 16.31 -15.92 15.44
N PHE A 77 15.18 -16.61 15.44
CA PHE A 77 13.93 -16.15 14.83
C PHE A 77 13.47 -14.79 15.42
N GLY A 78 13.43 -14.65 16.73
CA GLY A 78 13.03 -13.42 17.40
C GLY A 78 13.92 -12.23 17.05
N ASN A 79 15.23 -12.44 17.02
CA ASN A 79 16.19 -11.38 16.70
C ASN A 79 16.11 -10.94 15.24
N ILE A 80 15.92 -11.87 14.31
CA ILE A 80 15.79 -11.57 12.87
C ILE A 80 14.50 -10.83 12.59
N VAL A 81 13.37 -11.28 13.15
CA VAL A 81 12.08 -10.60 13.00
C VAL A 81 12.16 -9.17 13.52
N ASN A 82 12.75 -8.97 14.69
CA ASN A 82 12.92 -7.64 15.28
C ASN A 82 13.84 -6.74 14.43
N SER A 83 14.92 -7.28 13.89
CA SER A 83 15.82 -6.53 13.00
C SER A 83 15.13 -6.11 11.70
N ILE A 84 14.40 -7.02 11.06
CA ILE A 84 13.65 -6.73 9.83
C ILE A 84 12.57 -5.69 10.11
N PHE A 85 11.84 -5.84 11.21
CA PHE A 85 10.80 -4.89 11.61
C PHE A 85 11.38 -3.49 11.87
N THR A 86 12.47 -3.40 12.62
CA THR A 86 13.15 -2.13 12.92
C THR A 86 13.67 -1.47 11.65
N ALA A 87 14.31 -2.23 10.76
CA ALA A 87 14.80 -1.72 9.48
C ALA A 87 13.65 -1.19 8.60
N ASN A 88 12.52 -1.90 8.56
CA ASN A 88 11.34 -1.47 7.81
C ASN A 88 10.73 -0.19 8.39
N VAL A 89 10.60 -0.09 9.71
CA VAL A 89 10.10 1.13 10.38
C VAL A 89 10.99 2.34 10.07
N ILE A 90 12.31 2.18 10.15
CA ILE A 90 13.25 3.27 9.83
C ILE A 90 13.13 3.67 8.36
N ALA A 91 13.11 2.71 7.44
CA ALA A 91 12.97 2.99 6.01
C ALA A 91 11.66 3.72 5.71
N THR A 92 10.53 3.25 6.25
CA THR A 92 9.22 3.89 6.10
C THR A 92 9.23 5.31 6.66
N PHE A 93 9.86 5.53 7.80
CA PHE A 93 9.95 6.86 8.40
C PHE A 93 10.75 7.84 7.52
N ILE A 94 11.88 7.40 6.97
CA ILE A 94 12.70 8.21 6.05
C ILE A 94 11.91 8.55 4.79
N VAL A 95 11.25 7.57 4.20
CA VAL A 95 10.43 7.74 2.99
C VAL A 95 9.26 8.68 3.26
N TYR A 96 8.60 8.54 4.40
CA TYR A 96 7.50 9.44 4.80
C TYR A 96 7.97 10.89 5.01
N LEU A 97 9.15 11.09 5.58
CA LEU A 97 9.74 12.43 5.69
C LEU A 97 10.04 13.02 4.31
N ALA A 98 10.63 12.24 3.41
CA ALA A 98 10.89 12.68 2.04
C ALA A 98 9.58 13.02 1.30
N TYR A 99 8.56 12.19 1.43
CA TYR A 99 7.23 12.46 0.89
C TYR A 99 6.63 13.76 1.45
N SER A 100 6.73 13.96 2.77
CA SER A 100 6.21 15.17 3.42
C SER A 100 6.89 16.45 2.91
N VAL A 101 8.20 16.42 2.67
CA VAL A 101 8.93 17.55 2.08
C VAL A 101 8.44 17.82 0.66
N VAL A 102 8.27 16.81 -0.16
CA VAL A 102 7.74 16.93 -1.53
C VAL A 102 6.31 17.46 -1.50
N ALA A 103 5.48 16.97 -0.59
CA ALA A 103 4.11 17.44 -0.40
C ALA A 103 4.07 18.94 -0.05
N LEU A 104 4.92 19.40 0.86
CA LEU A 104 5.01 20.81 1.24
C LEU A 104 5.47 21.73 0.09
N LEU A 105 6.33 21.22 -0.79
CA LEU A 105 6.84 22.00 -1.93
C LEU A 105 5.83 22.13 -3.08
N ILE A 106 4.96 21.14 -3.26
CA ILE A 106 4.09 21.03 -4.44
C ILE A 106 2.63 21.37 -4.11
N SER A 107 2.16 21.10 -2.90
CA SER A 107 0.73 21.01 -2.59
C SER A 107 -0.04 22.33 -2.56
N GLY A 108 0.59 23.46 -2.32
CA GLY A 108 -0.14 24.73 -2.21
C GLY A 108 -1.42 24.65 -1.35
N GLU A 109 -2.59 24.79 -1.97
CA GLU A 109 -3.90 24.70 -1.30
C GLU A 109 -4.36 23.28 -0.94
N TYR A 110 -3.74 22.25 -1.54
CA TYR A 110 -4.18 20.84 -1.39
C TYR A 110 -3.36 20.03 -0.38
N LEU A 111 -2.72 20.68 0.55
CA LEU A 111 -1.81 20.09 1.54
C LEU A 111 -2.47 18.95 2.34
N LEU A 112 -3.74 19.12 2.75
CA LEU A 112 -4.51 18.09 3.46
C LEU A 112 -4.69 16.81 2.65
N LEU A 113 -4.92 16.93 1.34
CA LEU A 113 -5.09 15.77 0.46
C LEU A 113 -3.81 14.94 0.35
N TYR A 114 -2.65 15.63 0.26
CA TYR A 114 -1.35 14.96 0.27
C TYR A 114 -1.10 14.23 1.59
N PHE A 115 -1.42 14.84 2.73
CA PHE A 115 -1.23 14.19 4.04
C PHE A 115 -2.13 12.98 4.23
N ILE A 116 -3.40 13.07 3.82
CA ILE A 116 -4.35 11.94 3.93
C ILE A 116 -3.88 10.75 3.07
N ILE A 117 -3.47 11.02 1.82
CA ILE A 117 -2.95 9.96 0.93
C ILE A 117 -1.60 9.45 1.43
N GLY A 118 -0.74 10.34 1.93
CA GLY A 118 0.57 9.97 2.49
C GLY A 118 0.47 9.02 3.69
N LEU A 119 -0.65 9.02 4.41
CA LEU A 119 -0.87 8.07 5.51
C LEU A 119 -0.99 6.62 5.01
N SER A 120 -1.18 6.40 3.72
CA SER A 120 -1.23 5.07 3.09
C SER A 120 0.14 4.54 2.66
N VAL A 121 1.21 5.35 2.72
CA VAL A 121 2.59 4.97 2.42
C VAL A 121 3.20 4.20 3.60
#